data_fb30582082aa2dfced1b629b41210a61
#
_entry.id   fb30582082aa2dfced1b629b41210a61
#
_cell.length_a   1.000
_cell.length_b   1.000
_cell.length_c   1.000
_cell.angle_alpha   90.00
_cell.angle_beta   90.00
_cell.angle_gamma   90.00
#
_symmetry.space_group_name_H-M   'P 1'
#
loop_
_entity.id
_entity.type
_entity.pdbx_description
1 polymer ?
#
loop_
_entity_poly.entity_id
_entity_poly.type
_entity_poly.pdbx_seq_one_letter_code
_entity_poly.pdbx_strand_id
1 'polypeptide(L)'
;MDDLTYTLRQLCQRNRDGSHNTQADRMRSLALTARQLREAGFRQMKDSSLKGKHVQALLERWQGEGLSSGTIKNRLSHLRWWAEKIGTAGILPADNTQLGVAERRYVTNISKARELGASLEQVTDVHVRVNLQLQAAFGLRREEAIKFQPCYADRGDHIALKGSWTKGGRKRTVPITTVEQRDMLQAAHRQAATGSLIPPHKTYIQQRHVYDGQCKAAGLNHTHGLRHQYAQAAMRL
;
A
#
# COMPACT_ATOMS: atom_id res chain seq x y z
N MET A 1 -26.41 -12.68 4.77
CA MET A 1 -25.40 -12.50 3.69
C MET A 1 -26.12 -12.93 2.42
N ASP A 2 -26.09 -12.12 1.35
CA ASP A 2 -26.71 -12.50 0.07
C ASP A 2 -25.87 -13.58 -0.66
N ASP A 3 -26.49 -14.30 -1.59
CA ASP A 3 -25.87 -15.42 -2.30
C ASP A 3 -24.61 -15.00 -3.08
N LEU A 4 -24.62 -13.80 -3.69
CA LEU A 4 -23.46 -13.31 -4.44
C LEU A 4 -22.27 -13.03 -3.52
N THR A 5 -22.50 -12.36 -2.39
CA THR A 5 -21.43 -12.09 -1.41
C THR A 5 -20.85 -13.38 -0.85
N TYR A 6 -21.72 -14.38 -0.58
CA TYR A 6 -21.29 -15.69 -0.09
C TYR A 6 -20.46 -16.43 -1.14
N THR A 7 -20.96 -16.56 -2.38
CA THR A 7 -20.27 -17.32 -3.44
C THR A 7 -18.96 -16.63 -3.87
N LEU A 8 -18.88 -15.30 -3.90
CA LEU A 8 -17.64 -14.56 -4.15
C LEU A 8 -16.61 -14.77 -3.02
N ARG A 9 -17.06 -14.85 -1.78
CA ARG A 9 -16.17 -15.18 -0.65
C ARG A 9 -15.58 -16.59 -0.82
N GLN A 10 -16.39 -17.58 -1.20
CA GLN A 10 -15.94 -18.95 -1.50
C GLN A 10 -14.96 -18.95 -2.68
N LEU A 11 -15.24 -18.19 -3.74
CA LEU A 11 -14.36 -18.06 -4.90
C LEU A 11 -12.98 -17.52 -4.48
N CYS A 12 -12.93 -16.47 -3.65
CA CYS A 12 -11.69 -15.91 -3.12
C CYS A 12 -10.93 -16.89 -2.22
N GLN A 13 -11.63 -17.69 -1.41
CA GLN A 13 -11.02 -18.68 -0.51
C GLN A 13 -10.37 -19.84 -1.27
N ARG A 14 -11.00 -20.27 -2.38
CA ARG A 14 -10.47 -21.34 -3.24
C ARG A 14 -9.30 -20.88 -4.11
N ASN A 15 -9.25 -19.57 -4.45
CA ASN A 15 -8.25 -19.00 -5.35
C ASN A 15 -7.41 -17.95 -4.62
N ARG A 16 -6.35 -18.38 -3.94
CA ARG A 16 -5.49 -17.53 -3.11
C ARG A 16 -4.33 -16.92 -3.89
N ASP A 17 -4.59 -16.38 -5.08
CA ASP A 17 -3.57 -15.76 -5.91
C ASP A 17 -3.04 -14.45 -5.30
N GLY A 18 -1.75 -14.24 -5.38
CA GLY A 18 -1.07 -13.03 -4.94
C GLY A 18 -0.79 -12.99 -3.43
N SER A 19 -0.30 -11.84 -2.96
CA SER A 19 0.03 -11.63 -1.55
C SER A 19 -1.22 -11.62 -0.65
N HIS A 20 -1.05 -11.83 0.66
CA HIS A 20 -2.13 -11.71 1.63
C HIS A 20 -2.89 -10.38 1.54
N ASN A 21 -2.18 -9.27 1.31
CA ASN A 21 -2.80 -7.95 1.12
C ASN A 21 -3.63 -7.91 -0.16
N THR A 22 -3.13 -8.47 -1.27
CA THR A 22 -3.87 -8.55 -2.54
C THR A 22 -5.14 -9.37 -2.38
N GLN A 23 -5.08 -10.50 -1.67
CA GLN A 23 -6.24 -11.34 -1.40
C GLN A 23 -7.28 -10.61 -0.54
N ALA A 24 -6.83 -9.92 0.52
CA ALA A 24 -7.71 -9.13 1.40
C ALA A 24 -8.36 -7.96 0.66
N ASP A 25 -7.62 -7.24 -0.19
CA ASP A 25 -8.13 -6.13 -1.00
C ASP A 25 -9.16 -6.64 -2.02
N ARG A 26 -8.88 -7.75 -2.68
CA ARG A 26 -9.80 -8.40 -3.61
C ARG A 26 -11.11 -8.78 -2.92
N MET A 27 -11.02 -9.45 -1.77
CA MET A 27 -12.19 -9.85 -0.98
C MET A 27 -13.06 -8.64 -0.63
N ARG A 28 -12.46 -7.56 -0.12
CA ARG A 28 -13.16 -6.32 0.22
C ARG A 28 -13.81 -5.67 -1.00
N SER A 29 -13.08 -5.60 -2.10
CA SER A 29 -13.54 -5.01 -3.36
C SER A 29 -14.73 -5.80 -3.94
N LEU A 30 -14.65 -7.13 -3.98
CA LEU A 30 -15.73 -7.96 -4.49
C LEU A 30 -16.95 -7.97 -3.58
N ALA A 31 -16.78 -7.90 -2.25
CA ALA A 31 -17.90 -7.74 -1.32
C ALA A 31 -18.61 -6.39 -1.52
N LEU A 32 -17.86 -5.31 -1.76
CA LEU A 32 -18.43 -4.00 -2.13
C LEU A 32 -19.20 -4.09 -3.45
N THR A 33 -18.60 -4.74 -4.46
CA THR A 33 -19.21 -4.94 -5.77
C THR A 33 -20.54 -5.71 -5.67
N ALA A 34 -20.58 -6.79 -4.87
CA ALA A 34 -21.82 -7.56 -4.65
C ALA A 34 -22.93 -6.68 -4.07
N ARG A 35 -22.60 -5.87 -3.05
CA ARG A 35 -23.55 -4.91 -2.46
C ARG A 35 -24.05 -3.91 -3.49
N GLN A 36 -23.16 -3.32 -4.28
CA GLN A 36 -23.51 -2.31 -5.30
C GLN A 36 -24.39 -2.91 -6.41
N LEU A 37 -24.12 -4.14 -6.84
CA LEU A 37 -24.98 -4.84 -7.82
C LEU A 37 -26.38 -5.10 -7.25
N ARG A 38 -26.47 -5.51 -5.98
CA ARG A 38 -27.76 -5.69 -5.32
C ARG A 38 -28.56 -4.38 -5.22
N GLU A 39 -27.91 -3.28 -4.87
CA GLU A 39 -28.50 -1.94 -4.84
C GLU A 39 -28.97 -1.49 -6.23
N ALA A 40 -28.24 -1.89 -7.29
CA ALA A 40 -28.64 -1.67 -8.69
C ALA A 40 -29.75 -2.61 -9.18
N GLY A 41 -30.36 -3.42 -8.31
CA GLY A 41 -31.49 -4.30 -8.63
C GLY A 41 -31.13 -5.73 -9.00
N PHE A 42 -29.86 -6.09 -9.09
CA PHE A 42 -29.41 -7.46 -9.41
C PHE A 42 -29.39 -8.34 -8.13
N ARG A 43 -30.58 -8.71 -7.65
CA ARG A 43 -30.75 -9.35 -6.32
C ARG A 43 -30.48 -10.86 -6.32
N GLN A 44 -30.73 -11.54 -7.45
CA GLN A 44 -30.59 -13.01 -7.55
C GLN A 44 -29.35 -13.37 -8.37
N MET A 45 -28.17 -13.07 -7.84
CA MET A 45 -26.90 -13.36 -8.48
C MET A 45 -26.06 -14.34 -7.67
N LYS A 46 -25.33 -15.19 -8.39
CA LYS A 46 -24.21 -15.99 -7.89
C LYS A 46 -22.92 -15.54 -8.56
N ASP A 47 -21.78 -16.02 -8.09
CA ASP A 47 -20.47 -15.73 -8.71
C ASP A 47 -20.43 -16.08 -10.21
N SER A 48 -21.12 -17.15 -10.65
CA SER A 48 -21.22 -17.55 -12.07
C SER A 48 -22.10 -16.64 -12.94
N SER A 49 -22.81 -15.67 -12.34
CA SER A 49 -23.83 -14.86 -13.04
C SER A 49 -23.28 -13.56 -13.67
N LEU A 50 -21.96 -13.30 -13.59
CA LEU A 50 -21.38 -12.06 -14.11
C LEU A 50 -21.60 -11.94 -15.63
N LYS A 51 -22.12 -10.78 -16.07
CA LYS A 51 -22.38 -10.43 -17.49
C LYS A 51 -22.01 -8.98 -17.74
N GLY A 52 -21.88 -8.58 -19.02
CA GLY A 52 -21.54 -7.21 -19.42
C GLY A 52 -22.45 -6.14 -18.80
N LYS A 53 -23.77 -6.39 -18.70
CA LYS A 53 -24.72 -5.46 -18.07
C LYS A 53 -24.41 -5.15 -16.60
N HIS A 54 -23.82 -6.10 -15.86
CA HIS A 54 -23.42 -5.88 -14.46
C HIS A 54 -22.17 -5.00 -14.37
N VAL A 55 -21.24 -5.20 -15.31
CA VAL A 55 -20.05 -4.35 -15.43
C VAL A 55 -20.44 -2.93 -15.79
N GLN A 56 -21.37 -2.76 -16.74
CA GLN A 56 -21.85 -1.47 -17.17
C GLN A 56 -22.52 -0.70 -16.02
N ALA A 57 -23.42 -1.33 -15.28
CA ALA A 57 -24.08 -0.72 -14.13
C ALA A 57 -23.09 -0.27 -13.03
N LEU A 58 -22.02 -1.05 -12.80
CA LEU A 58 -20.97 -0.68 -11.86
C LEU A 58 -20.14 0.50 -12.36
N LEU A 59 -19.82 0.55 -13.66
CA LEU A 59 -19.07 1.65 -14.26
C LEU A 59 -19.85 2.96 -14.20
N GLU A 60 -21.12 2.95 -14.59
CA GLU A 60 -22.02 4.11 -14.51
C GLU A 60 -22.09 4.64 -13.08
N ARG A 61 -22.26 3.75 -12.11
CA ARG A 61 -22.23 4.11 -10.70
C ARG A 61 -20.93 4.75 -10.28
N TRP A 62 -19.78 4.12 -10.58
CA TRP A 62 -18.47 4.60 -10.15
C TRP A 62 -18.09 5.93 -10.79
N GLN A 63 -18.48 6.14 -12.03
CA GLN A 63 -18.32 7.42 -12.73
C GLN A 63 -19.25 8.48 -12.14
N GLY A 64 -20.51 8.15 -11.86
CA GLY A 64 -21.47 9.04 -11.22
C GLY A 64 -21.07 9.42 -9.77
N GLU A 65 -20.43 8.52 -9.03
CA GLU A 65 -19.83 8.78 -7.71
C GLU A 65 -18.52 9.62 -7.79
N GLY A 66 -18.04 9.98 -9.00
CA GLY A 66 -16.82 10.77 -9.20
C GLY A 66 -15.55 10.05 -8.80
N LEU A 67 -15.51 8.72 -8.84
CA LEU A 67 -14.32 7.97 -8.44
C LEU A 67 -13.15 8.23 -9.40
N SER A 68 -11.94 8.34 -8.85
CA SER A 68 -10.74 8.51 -9.67
C SER A 68 -10.52 7.33 -10.62
N SER A 69 -9.98 7.61 -11.81
CA SER A 69 -9.62 6.57 -12.80
C SER A 69 -8.75 5.46 -12.19
N GLY A 70 -7.87 5.80 -11.26
CA GLY A 70 -7.04 4.81 -10.55
C GLY A 70 -7.87 3.86 -9.68
N THR A 71 -8.90 4.37 -8.99
CA THR A 71 -9.81 3.56 -8.17
C THR A 71 -10.65 2.64 -9.04
N ILE A 72 -11.20 3.17 -10.15
CA ILE A 72 -12.00 2.38 -11.10
C ILE A 72 -11.14 1.27 -11.72
N LYS A 73 -9.92 1.57 -12.16
CA LYS A 73 -8.98 0.58 -12.71
C LYS A 73 -8.65 -0.54 -11.72
N ASN A 74 -8.46 -0.21 -10.43
CA ASN A 74 -8.23 -1.23 -9.40
C ASN A 74 -9.48 -2.12 -9.21
N ARG A 75 -10.68 -1.56 -9.20
CA ARG A 75 -11.93 -2.35 -9.10
C ARG A 75 -12.12 -3.22 -10.34
N LEU A 76 -11.85 -2.69 -11.53
CA LEU A 76 -11.90 -3.47 -12.78
C LEU A 76 -10.90 -4.62 -12.80
N SER A 77 -9.72 -4.47 -12.20
CA SER A 77 -8.76 -5.57 -12.09
C SER A 77 -9.32 -6.74 -11.26
N HIS A 78 -10.08 -6.45 -10.21
CA HIS A 78 -10.75 -7.47 -9.41
C HIS A 78 -11.95 -8.09 -10.15
N LEU A 79 -12.67 -7.32 -10.97
CA LEU A 79 -13.73 -7.87 -11.83
C LEU A 79 -13.15 -8.78 -12.92
N ARG A 80 -12.02 -8.42 -13.54
CA ARG A 80 -11.33 -9.30 -14.52
C ARG A 80 -10.88 -10.60 -13.86
N TRP A 81 -10.30 -10.53 -12.66
CA TRP A 81 -9.97 -11.71 -11.89
C TRP A 81 -11.21 -12.58 -11.62
N TRP A 82 -12.34 -11.98 -11.24
CA TRP A 82 -13.58 -12.71 -11.05
C TRP A 82 -14.03 -13.36 -12.35
N ALA A 83 -14.13 -12.62 -13.45
CA ALA A 83 -14.50 -13.13 -14.77
C ALA A 83 -13.59 -14.29 -15.25
N GLU A 84 -12.28 -14.17 -15.01
CA GLU A 84 -11.30 -15.23 -15.30
C GLU A 84 -11.63 -16.52 -14.52
N LYS A 85 -11.86 -16.41 -13.21
CA LYS A 85 -12.11 -17.58 -12.35
C LYS A 85 -13.43 -18.32 -12.65
N ILE A 86 -14.36 -17.66 -13.31
CA ILE A 86 -15.62 -18.28 -13.76
C ILE A 86 -15.65 -18.59 -15.27
N GLY A 87 -14.51 -18.48 -15.96
CA GLY A 87 -14.40 -18.82 -17.38
C GLY A 87 -15.04 -17.83 -18.35
N THR A 88 -15.28 -16.58 -17.93
CA THR A 88 -15.94 -15.54 -18.73
C THR A 88 -15.06 -14.31 -18.95
N ALA A 89 -13.75 -14.50 -19.08
CA ALA A 89 -12.76 -13.42 -19.21
C ALA A 89 -13.08 -12.39 -20.31
N GLY A 90 -13.73 -12.80 -21.40
CA GLY A 90 -14.12 -11.93 -22.50
C GLY A 90 -15.20 -10.88 -22.18
N ILE A 91 -15.83 -10.93 -21.01
CA ILE A 91 -16.86 -9.95 -20.61
C ILE A 91 -16.26 -8.54 -20.41
N LEU A 92 -15.00 -8.45 -19.97
CA LEU A 92 -14.31 -7.19 -19.78
C LEU A 92 -13.15 -7.07 -20.77
N PRO A 93 -13.11 -6.00 -21.58
CA PRO A 93 -11.95 -5.73 -22.43
C PRO A 93 -10.70 -5.53 -21.60
N ALA A 94 -9.55 -5.89 -22.15
CA ALA A 94 -8.25 -5.70 -21.49
C ALA A 94 -7.93 -4.21 -21.32
N ASP A 95 -8.27 -3.41 -22.33
CA ASP A 95 -8.07 -1.96 -22.32
C ASP A 95 -9.24 -1.24 -21.61
N ASN A 96 -8.87 -0.43 -20.60
CA ASN A 96 -9.84 0.35 -19.85
C ASN A 96 -10.41 1.56 -20.62
N THR A 97 -9.75 2.01 -21.69
CA THR A 97 -10.24 3.12 -22.52
C THR A 97 -11.51 2.73 -23.25
N GLN A 98 -11.65 1.46 -23.65
CA GLN A 98 -12.89 0.90 -24.23
C GLN A 98 -14.08 0.91 -23.25
N LEU A 99 -13.80 1.06 -21.96
CA LEU A 99 -14.79 1.19 -20.89
C LEU A 99 -15.02 2.65 -20.48
N GLY A 100 -14.52 3.63 -21.25
CA GLY A 100 -14.63 5.05 -20.93
C GLY A 100 -13.85 5.47 -19.68
N VAL A 101 -12.84 4.67 -19.25
CA VAL A 101 -12.03 5.00 -18.08
C VAL A 101 -10.74 5.67 -18.55
N ALA A 102 -10.61 6.95 -18.24
CA ALA A 102 -9.46 7.76 -18.64
C ALA A 102 -8.12 7.18 -18.14
N GLU A 103 -7.05 7.47 -18.86
CA GLU A 103 -5.70 7.08 -18.45
C GLU A 103 -5.31 7.71 -17.11
N ARG A 104 -4.55 6.96 -16.31
CA ARG A 104 -4.03 7.48 -15.06
C ARG A 104 -2.80 8.34 -15.33
N ARG A 105 -2.88 9.62 -14.97
CA ARG A 105 -1.70 10.49 -14.98
C ARG A 105 -0.81 10.16 -13.79
N TYR A 106 0.38 9.63 -14.05
CA TYR A 106 1.38 9.30 -13.02
C TYR A 106 2.26 10.49 -12.67
N VAL A 107 2.56 11.34 -13.65
CA VAL A 107 3.37 12.54 -13.50
C VAL A 107 2.43 13.75 -13.47
N THR A 108 2.40 14.44 -12.34
CA THR A 108 1.54 15.61 -12.14
C THR A 108 2.34 16.91 -12.03
N ASN A 109 3.69 16.85 -12.04
CA ASN A 109 4.61 17.96 -11.78
C ASN A 109 4.37 18.71 -10.46
N ILE A 110 3.56 18.10 -9.56
CA ILE A 110 3.31 18.62 -8.21
C ILE A 110 4.17 17.82 -7.25
N SER A 111 5.05 18.51 -6.52
CA SER A 111 5.86 17.85 -5.49
C SER A 111 4.98 17.27 -4.41
N LYS A 112 5.21 15.98 -4.10
CA LYS A 112 4.60 15.27 -2.95
C LYS A 112 5.60 15.15 -1.79
N ALA A 113 6.71 15.89 -1.86
CA ALA A 113 7.70 15.92 -0.80
C ALA A 113 7.09 16.41 0.51
N ARG A 114 7.53 15.82 1.60
CA ARG A 114 7.17 16.21 2.97
C ARG A 114 8.43 16.21 3.82
N GLU A 115 8.48 17.13 4.75
CA GLU A 115 9.52 17.22 5.77
C GLU A 115 8.93 16.86 7.13
N LEU A 116 9.77 16.39 8.02
CA LEU A 116 9.35 16.05 9.39
C LEU A 116 9.07 17.32 10.22
N GLY A 117 9.93 18.33 10.07
CA GLY A 117 9.82 19.61 10.78
C GLY A 117 9.54 19.45 12.28
N ALA A 118 8.88 20.42 12.87
CA ALA A 118 8.49 20.43 14.28
C ALA A 118 7.48 19.30 14.66
N SER A 119 6.81 18.71 13.69
CA SER A 119 5.88 17.59 13.96
C SER A 119 6.58 16.37 14.52
N LEU A 120 7.90 16.20 14.26
CA LEU A 120 8.66 15.10 14.84
C LEU A 120 8.76 15.18 16.37
N GLU A 121 8.78 16.38 16.93
CA GLU A 121 8.86 16.60 18.39
C GLU A 121 7.57 16.13 19.10
N GLN A 122 6.44 16.14 18.39
CA GLN A 122 5.16 15.66 18.91
C GLN A 122 5.05 14.12 18.91
N VAL A 123 5.99 13.42 18.26
CA VAL A 123 6.04 11.96 18.27
C VAL A 123 6.70 11.51 19.58
N THR A 124 5.96 10.92 20.50
CA THR A 124 6.44 10.53 21.83
C THR A 124 7.09 9.15 21.85
N ASP A 125 6.68 8.21 20.97
CA ASP A 125 7.27 6.88 20.87
C ASP A 125 8.65 6.95 20.18
N VAL A 126 9.70 6.58 20.88
CA VAL A 126 11.09 6.66 20.42
C VAL A 126 11.37 5.77 19.20
N HIS A 127 10.73 4.60 19.10
CA HIS A 127 10.87 3.72 17.94
C HIS A 127 10.23 4.35 16.70
N VAL A 128 9.05 4.97 16.85
CA VAL A 128 8.38 5.69 15.75
C VAL A 128 9.19 6.87 15.30
N ARG A 129 9.78 7.63 16.23
CA ARG A 129 10.66 8.77 15.91
C ARG A 129 11.84 8.32 15.05
N VAL A 130 12.55 7.28 15.45
CA VAL A 130 13.68 6.71 14.67
C VAL A 130 13.21 6.16 13.32
N ASN A 131 12.03 5.50 13.27
CA ASN A 131 11.49 5.02 12.00
C ASN A 131 11.23 6.18 11.01
N LEU A 132 10.68 7.31 11.46
CA LEU A 132 10.43 8.48 10.64
C LEU A 132 11.74 9.13 10.16
N GLN A 133 12.72 9.25 11.03
CA GLN A 133 14.05 9.78 10.70
C GLN A 133 14.76 8.91 9.64
N LEU A 134 14.71 7.58 9.76
CA LEU A 134 15.24 6.67 8.75
C LEU A 134 14.49 6.79 7.41
N GLN A 135 13.18 7.00 7.44
CA GLN A 135 12.42 7.24 6.21
C GLN A 135 12.87 8.53 5.51
N ALA A 136 13.12 9.60 6.27
CA ALA A 136 13.59 10.86 5.73
C ALA A 136 15.04 10.74 5.21
N ALA A 137 15.94 10.15 5.99
CA ALA A 137 17.37 10.08 5.67
C ALA A 137 17.70 9.11 4.51
N PHE A 138 16.95 8.03 4.34
CA PHE A 138 17.25 6.95 3.37
C PHE A 138 16.12 6.68 2.39
N GLY A 139 15.06 7.45 2.40
CA GLY A 139 13.89 7.23 1.55
C GLY A 139 13.23 5.86 1.77
N LEU A 140 13.23 5.35 3.01
CA LEU A 140 12.63 4.06 3.32
C LEU A 140 11.11 4.12 3.24
N ARG A 141 10.49 2.99 2.85
CA ARG A 141 9.06 2.82 3.06
C ARG A 141 8.77 2.58 4.54
N ARG A 142 7.55 2.89 5.00
CA ARG A 142 7.13 2.66 6.39
C ARG A 142 7.47 1.25 6.89
N GLU A 143 7.13 0.22 6.12
CA GLU A 143 7.41 -1.16 6.49
C GLU A 143 8.91 -1.46 6.59
N GLU A 144 9.70 -0.93 5.65
CA GLU A 144 11.17 -1.06 5.64
C GLU A 144 11.78 -0.43 6.90
N ALA A 145 11.30 0.74 7.30
CA ALA A 145 11.77 1.43 8.50
C ALA A 145 11.37 0.73 9.80
N ILE A 146 10.12 0.28 9.93
CA ILE A 146 9.64 -0.43 11.12
C ILE A 146 10.39 -1.75 11.31
N LYS A 147 10.61 -2.52 10.23
CA LYS A 147 11.31 -3.81 10.26
C LYS A 147 12.83 -3.69 10.24
N PHE A 148 13.36 -2.48 10.21
CA PHE A 148 14.80 -2.24 10.07
C PHE A 148 15.59 -2.88 11.19
N GLN A 149 16.65 -3.61 10.83
CA GLN A 149 17.61 -4.26 11.74
C GLN A 149 18.98 -3.62 11.48
N PRO A 150 19.43 -2.68 12.31
CA PRO A 150 20.66 -1.93 12.05
C PRO A 150 21.89 -2.82 11.89
N CYS A 151 22.08 -3.81 12.77
CA CYS A 151 23.21 -4.73 12.70
C CYS A 151 23.28 -5.55 11.41
N TYR A 152 22.14 -5.82 10.78
CA TYR A 152 22.11 -6.45 9.46
C TYR A 152 22.27 -5.44 8.32
N ALA A 153 21.62 -4.29 8.45
CA ALA A 153 21.47 -3.34 7.36
C ALA A 153 22.74 -2.52 7.11
N ASP A 154 23.46 -2.12 8.15
CA ASP A 154 24.67 -1.30 8.04
C ASP A 154 25.81 -2.10 7.41
N ARG A 155 26.32 -1.63 6.26
CA ARG A 155 27.44 -2.22 5.51
C ARG A 155 28.62 -1.28 5.38
N GLY A 156 28.67 -0.24 6.18
CA GLY A 156 29.72 0.76 6.17
C GLY A 156 29.41 1.92 5.21
N ASP A 157 29.49 1.70 3.93
CA ASP A 157 29.24 2.70 2.89
C ASP A 157 27.78 2.76 2.38
N HIS A 158 26.99 1.75 2.71
CA HIS A 158 25.59 1.67 2.31
C HIS A 158 24.76 0.90 3.34
N ILE A 159 23.43 1.03 3.25
CA ILE A 159 22.50 0.14 3.93
C ILE A 159 21.95 -0.90 2.97
N ALA A 160 21.82 -2.16 3.43
CA ALA A 160 21.22 -3.27 2.70
C ALA A 160 19.85 -3.64 3.30
N LEU A 161 18.81 -3.68 2.47
CA LEU A 161 17.46 -4.03 2.90
C LEU A 161 17.11 -5.46 2.49
N LYS A 162 16.61 -6.25 3.45
CA LYS A 162 16.12 -7.62 3.19
C LYS A 162 14.91 -7.60 2.26
N GLY A 163 14.80 -8.58 1.37
CA GLY A 163 13.62 -8.75 0.53
C GLY A 163 12.32 -8.85 1.33
N SER A 164 12.35 -9.50 2.50
CA SER A 164 11.19 -9.63 3.40
C SER A 164 10.69 -8.31 4.00
N TRP A 165 11.47 -7.23 3.92
CA TRP A 165 11.05 -5.90 4.36
C TRP A 165 10.48 -5.06 3.21
N THR A 166 10.85 -5.39 1.97
CA THR A 166 10.58 -4.58 0.80
C THR A 166 9.33 -5.05 0.05
N LYS A 167 8.64 -4.11 -0.58
CA LYS A 167 7.50 -4.43 -1.44
C LYS A 167 7.95 -5.27 -2.65
N GLY A 168 7.34 -6.43 -2.82
CA GLY A 168 7.66 -7.36 -3.92
C GLY A 168 8.88 -8.24 -3.68
N GLY A 169 9.41 -8.30 -2.44
CA GLY A 169 10.47 -9.24 -2.07
C GLY A 169 11.87 -8.93 -2.62
N ARG A 170 12.06 -7.76 -3.24
CA ARG A 170 13.35 -7.41 -3.88
C ARG A 170 14.29 -6.77 -2.87
N LYS A 171 15.48 -7.34 -2.71
CA LYS A 171 16.57 -6.71 -1.96
C LYS A 171 16.95 -5.38 -2.63
N ARG A 172 17.34 -4.38 -1.85
CA ARG A 172 17.92 -3.15 -2.38
C ARG A 172 18.94 -2.57 -1.42
N THR A 173 19.84 -1.78 -1.95
CA THR A 173 20.82 -1.01 -1.22
C THR A 173 20.51 0.49 -1.34
N VAL A 174 20.96 1.27 -0.36
CA VAL A 174 20.93 2.74 -0.38
C VAL A 174 22.26 3.22 0.13
N PRO A 175 23.03 4.03 -0.64
CA PRO A 175 24.31 4.53 -0.23
C PRO A 175 24.19 5.47 0.97
N ILE A 176 25.22 5.54 1.79
CA ILE A 176 25.38 6.51 2.86
C ILE A 176 26.32 7.59 2.30
N THR A 177 25.77 8.77 2.07
CA THR A 177 26.46 9.87 1.40
C THR A 177 26.64 11.09 2.30
N THR A 178 25.98 11.12 3.48
CA THR A 178 26.03 12.28 4.38
C THR A 178 26.30 11.86 5.82
N VAL A 179 26.80 12.78 6.63
CA VAL A 179 27.05 12.59 8.06
C VAL A 179 25.71 12.37 8.78
N GLU A 180 24.68 13.12 8.42
CA GLU A 180 23.35 13.01 9.01
C GLU A 180 22.76 11.61 8.82
N GLN A 181 22.99 10.97 7.66
CA GLN A 181 22.59 9.59 7.44
C GLN A 181 23.32 8.63 8.39
N ARG A 182 24.62 8.85 8.62
CA ARG A 182 25.41 8.06 9.56
C ARG A 182 24.92 8.22 10.99
N ASP A 183 24.62 9.45 11.41
CA ASP A 183 24.10 9.75 12.75
C ASP A 183 22.74 9.10 12.98
N MET A 184 21.86 9.12 11.99
CA MET A 184 20.56 8.46 12.08
C MET A 184 20.70 6.94 12.16
N LEU A 185 21.66 6.37 11.45
CA LEU A 185 21.94 4.94 11.53
C LEU A 185 22.48 4.54 12.91
N GLN A 186 23.37 5.36 13.50
CA GLN A 186 23.84 5.17 14.88
C GLN A 186 22.70 5.28 15.91
N ALA A 187 21.78 6.22 15.73
CA ALA A 187 20.58 6.32 16.56
C ALA A 187 19.72 5.05 16.45
N ALA A 188 19.56 4.51 15.24
CA ALA A 188 18.88 3.24 15.02
C ALA A 188 19.58 2.06 15.70
N HIS A 189 20.91 2.00 15.68
CA HIS A 189 21.68 0.99 16.42
C HIS A 189 21.44 1.07 17.92
N ARG A 190 21.50 2.27 18.51
CA ARG A 190 21.22 2.46 19.94
C ARG A 190 19.81 2.01 20.31
N GLN A 191 18.82 2.31 19.46
CA GLN A 191 17.41 2.01 19.74
C GLN A 191 17.06 0.52 19.57
N ALA A 192 17.64 -0.15 18.57
CA ALA A 192 17.33 -1.54 18.26
C ALA A 192 18.17 -2.55 19.04
N ALA A 193 19.26 -2.10 19.69
CA ALA A 193 20.29 -2.96 20.23
C ALA A 193 20.73 -4.01 19.18
N THR A 194 20.50 -5.29 19.43
CA THR A 194 20.85 -6.38 18.49
C THR A 194 19.67 -6.80 17.60
N GLY A 195 18.47 -6.23 17.82
CA GLY A 195 17.23 -6.63 17.17
C GLY A 195 16.81 -5.72 16.02
N SER A 196 15.50 -5.59 15.87
CA SER A 196 14.85 -4.67 14.94
C SER A 196 14.31 -3.44 15.66
N LEU A 197 13.87 -2.46 14.90
CA LEU A 197 13.17 -1.30 15.46
C LEU A 197 11.72 -1.63 15.89
N ILE A 198 11.31 -2.90 15.84
CA ILE A 198 10.09 -3.37 16.50
C ILE A 198 10.46 -3.72 17.95
N PRO A 199 9.82 -3.11 18.97
CA PRO A 199 10.06 -3.46 20.36
C PRO A 199 9.89 -4.98 20.60
N PRO A 200 10.72 -5.63 21.44
CA PRO A 200 10.69 -7.09 21.64
C PRO A 200 9.33 -7.65 22.07
N HIS A 201 8.54 -6.85 22.78
CA HIS A 201 7.20 -7.23 23.28
C HIS A 201 6.07 -6.96 22.28
N LYS A 202 6.39 -6.49 21.04
CA LYS A 202 5.39 -6.17 20.01
C LYS A 202 5.60 -6.97 18.73
N THR A 203 4.50 -7.32 18.09
CA THR A 203 4.51 -7.79 16.71
C THR A 203 4.64 -6.60 15.74
N TYR A 204 4.99 -6.88 14.48
CA TYR A 204 5.00 -5.85 13.43
C TYR A 204 3.64 -5.12 13.30
N ILE A 205 2.54 -5.86 13.40
CA ILE A 205 1.18 -5.28 13.26
C ILE A 205 0.91 -4.31 14.42
N GLN A 206 1.26 -4.68 15.64
CA GLN A 206 1.10 -3.81 16.81
C GLN A 206 1.96 -2.55 16.69
N GLN A 207 3.24 -2.68 16.31
CA GLN A 207 4.11 -1.51 16.13
C GLN A 207 3.65 -0.63 14.96
N ARG A 208 3.09 -1.18 13.88
CA ARG A 208 2.49 -0.42 12.80
C ARG A 208 1.28 0.40 13.29
N HIS A 209 0.44 -0.16 14.15
CA HIS A 209 -0.68 0.59 14.74
C HIS A 209 -0.19 1.74 15.63
N VAL A 210 0.86 1.52 16.43
CA VAL A 210 1.50 2.59 17.21
C VAL A 210 2.05 3.67 16.28
N TYR A 211 2.77 3.29 15.23
CA TYR A 211 3.29 4.21 14.23
C TYR A 211 2.18 5.06 13.60
N ASP A 212 1.10 4.42 13.13
CA ASP A 212 -0.02 5.11 12.49
C ASP A 212 -0.72 6.07 13.47
N GLY A 213 -0.89 5.68 14.73
CA GLY A 213 -1.48 6.51 15.80
C GLY A 213 -0.61 7.72 16.13
N GLN A 214 0.70 7.53 16.33
CA GLN A 214 1.66 8.61 16.62
C GLN A 214 1.74 9.61 15.45
N CYS A 215 1.82 9.13 14.21
CA CYS A 215 1.83 9.99 13.04
C CYS A 215 0.55 10.81 12.94
N LYS A 216 -0.62 10.21 13.20
CA LYS A 216 -1.90 10.92 13.19
C LYS A 216 -1.95 12.01 14.28
N ALA A 217 -1.51 11.69 15.50
CA ALA A 217 -1.48 12.64 16.61
C ALA A 217 -0.54 13.83 16.34
N ALA A 218 0.60 13.58 15.71
CA ALA A 218 1.59 14.58 15.32
C ALA A 218 1.26 15.33 14.00
N GLY A 219 0.09 15.10 13.38
CA GLY A 219 -0.28 15.72 12.11
C GLY A 219 0.56 15.25 10.91
N LEU A 220 1.36 14.20 11.06
CA LEU A 220 2.20 13.62 10.02
C LEU A 220 1.39 12.71 9.09
N ASN A 221 0.50 13.30 8.29
CA ASN A 221 -0.23 12.58 7.28
C ASN A 221 0.65 12.33 6.05
N HIS A 222 0.45 11.17 5.38
CA HIS A 222 1.15 10.85 4.13
C HIS A 222 2.68 10.76 4.24
N THR A 223 3.20 10.05 5.25
CA THR A 223 4.66 9.85 5.49
C THR A 223 5.43 9.29 4.28
N HIS A 224 4.73 8.76 3.25
CA HIS A 224 5.36 8.41 1.97
C HIS A 224 5.99 9.64 1.27
N GLY A 225 5.54 10.84 1.60
CA GLY A 225 6.13 12.10 1.13
C GLY A 225 7.60 12.31 1.57
N LEU A 226 8.03 11.72 2.69
CA LEU A 226 9.43 11.73 3.13
C LEU A 226 10.35 11.05 2.09
N ARG A 227 9.87 9.97 1.48
CA ARG A 227 10.60 9.30 0.39
C ARG A 227 10.66 10.15 -0.88
N HIS A 228 9.63 10.93 -1.17
CA HIS A 228 9.67 11.88 -2.29
C HIS A 228 10.68 12.99 -2.02
N GLN A 229 10.75 13.50 -0.79
CA GLN A 229 11.75 14.50 -0.37
C GLN A 229 13.17 13.95 -0.55
N TYR A 230 13.45 12.75 -0.02
CA TYR A 230 14.74 12.08 -0.19
C TYR A 230 15.13 11.95 -1.68
N ALA A 231 14.20 11.47 -2.53
CA ALA A 231 14.48 11.28 -3.95
C ALA A 231 14.79 12.60 -4.66
N GLN A 232 14.09 13.69 -4.31
CA GLN A 232 14.35 15.01 -4.86
C GLN A 232 15.68 15.59 -4.38
N ALA A 233 16.06 15.38 -3.12
CA ALA A 233 17.36 15.79 -2.60
C ALA A 233 18.51 15.03 -3.27
N ALA A 234 18.36 13.70 -3.43
CA ALA A 234 19.36 12.86 -4.08
C ALA A 234 19.58 13.15 -5.58
N MET A 235 18.63 13.81 -6.25
CA MET A 235 18.78 14.24 -7.66
C MET A 235 19.49 15.58 -7.81
N ARG A 236 19.75 16.29 -6.70
CA ARG A 236 20.43 17.61 -6.71
C ARG A 236 21.92 17.50 -6.37
N LEU A 237 22.36 16.32 -5.94
CA LEU A 237 23.76 15.97 -5.69
C LEU A 237 24.38 15.33 -6.93
#